data_eb7d409f4fda66ba9e8c3e3cd9945f2b
#
_entry.id   eb7d409f4fda66ba9e8c3e3cd9945f2b
#
_cell.length_a   1.000
_cell.length_b   1.000
_cell.length_c   1.000
_cell.angle_alpha   90.00
_cell.angle_beta   90.00
_cell.angle_gamma   90.00
#
_symmetry.space_group_name_H-M   'P 1'
#
loop_
_entity.id
_entity.type
_entity.pdbx_description
1 polymer ?
#
loop_
_entity_poly.entity_id
_entity_poly.type
_entity_poly.pdbx_seq_one_letter_code
_entity_poly.pdbx_strand_id
1 'polypeptide(L)'
;MGLLTNMREKLTGGGRPPVTEADVKAALANVQDPDLHKDIVSLGFVRNIDIKGDIVSLDVNLTTPACPVKEQLKTQCEDELKKIPGVREARVTMTATTTRSTPKQTEAQPAVNPALAGVKNIIAVASGKGGVAKSTTAVNLAYALAQAGSKVGLLDADVYGPSIPRMVKFTKPASQEGATVVPPEAEGIKVISVAMFSDGGRATILRGPMAGGVIKQFLTQVEWGELDYLIIDYPPGTGDIQLTISQTATLSGALIVTTPQEVSLIDVRKAVDMFKTLKVPVLGVVETMSYFVCDGCDKKHHIFRQGGGERLAREYGVSLLGQIPIDPAIAVGGDEGRPHVLTAPSAAASKAYTDVAGALARQVSILNAQNEGVLNSFSLTWT
;
A
#
# COMPACT_ATOMS: atom_id res chain seq x y z
N MET A 1 -46.13 -62.71 -21.21
CA MET A 1 -44.74 -62.28 -20.87
C MET A 1 -44.44 -61.09 -21.74
N GLY A 2 -44.54 -59.87 -21.25
CA GLY A 2 -44.30 -58.70 -22.12
C GLY A 2 -44.77 -57.36 -21.59
N LEU A 3 -44.95 -57.19 -20.25
CA LEU A 3 -45.44 -55.92 -19.65
C LEU A 3 -44.64 -55.46 -18.46
N LEU A 4 -43.50 -56.09 -18.12
CA LEU A 4 -42.64 -55.73 -16.97
C LEU A 4 -41.26 -55.21 -17.36
N THR A 5 -40.94 -55.10 -18.68
CA THR A 5 -39.63 -54.60 -19.14
C THR A 5 -39.59 -53.10 -19.46
N ASN A 6 -40.75 -52.45 -19.57
CA ASN A 6 -40.82 -51.03 -19.91
C ASN A 6 -41.00 -50.04 -18.78
N MET A 7 -40.86 -50.50 -17.53
CA MET A 7 -41.00 -49.62 -16.32
C MET A 7 -39.68 -49.33 -15.63
N ARG A 8 -38.53 -49.89 -16.12
CA ARG A 8 -37.21 -49.65 -15.52
C ARG A 8 -36.39 -48.54 -16.25
N GLU A 9 -36.80 -48.12 -17.43
CA GLU A 9 -36.10 -47.08 -18.18
C GLU A 9 -36.56 -45.64 -17.98
N LYS A 10 -37.61 -45.42 -17.13
CA LYS A 10 -38.13 -44.06 -16.81
C LYS A 10 -37.71 -43.50 -15.45
N LEU A 11 -36.78 -44.14 -14.73
CA LEU A 11 -36.29 -43.67 -13.42
C LEU A 11 -34.80 -43.31 -13.37
N THR A 12 -34.10 -43.27 -14.50
CA THR A 12 -32.80 -42.61 -14.60
C THR A 12 -32.98 -41.31 -15.36
N GLY A 13 -33.67 -40.36 -14.78
CA GLY A 13 -33.48 -38.97 -15.12
C GLY A 13 -32.02 -38.69 -14.88
N GLY A 14 -31.22 -38.55 -15.95
CA GLY A 14 -29.82 -38.19 -15.89
C GLY A 14 -29.63 -36.79 -15.36
N GLY A 15 -29.99 -36.60 -14.08
CA GLY A 15 -29.63 -35.41 -13.33
C GLY A 15 -28.12 -35.43 -13.13
N ARG A 16 -27.43 -34.47 -13.69
CA ARG A 16 -26.03 -34.24 -13.36
C ARG A 16 -25.91 -34.21 -11.83
N PRO A 17 -24.87 -34.80 -11.25
CA PRO A 17 -24.66 -34.68 -9.81
C PRO A 17 -24.62 -33.20 -9.41
N PRO A 18 -25.23 -32.83 -8.29
CA PRO A 18 -25.22 -31.44 -7.84
C PRO A 18 -23.76 -30.98 -7.68
N VAL A 19 -23.49 -29.77 -8.11
CA VAL A 19 -22.18 -29.11 -7.89
C VAL A 19 -21.89 -29.05 -6.40
N THR A 20 -20.70 -29.44 -6.00
CA THR A 20 -20.28 -29.48 -4.57
C THR A 20 -19.25 -28.38 -4.28
N GLU A 21 -19.09 -28.06 -3.00
CA GLU A 21 -18.02 -27.14 -2.55
C GLU A 21 -16.62 -27.67 -2.92
N ALA A 22 -16.44 -28.99 -2.95
CA ALA A 22 -15.19 -29.61 -3.37
C ALA A 22 -14.89 -29.36 -4.85
N ASP A 23 -15.91 -29.41 -5.73
CA ASP A 23 -15.76 -29.09 -7.15
C ASP A 23 -15.40 -27.62 -7.36
N VAL A 24 -16.01 -26.70 -6.58
CA VAL A 24 -15.72 -25.27 -6.61
C VAL A 24 -14.25 -25.02 -6.17
N LYS A 25 -13.82 -25.62 -5.06
CA LYS A 25 -12.43 -25.49 -4.58
C LYS A 25 -11.42 -26.09 -5.57
N ALA A 26 -11.72 -27.24 -6.16
CA ALA A 26 -10.87 -27.88 -7.17
C ALA A 26 -10.70 -27.01 -8.41
N ALA A 27 -11.76 -26.35 -8.89
CA ALA A 27 -11.70 -25.44 -10.02
C ALA A 27 -10.87 -24.19 -9.68
N LEU A 28 -11.10 -23.58 -8.51
CA LEU A 28 -10.39 -22.39 -8.06
C LEU A 28 -8.93 -22.64 -7.69
N ALA A 29 -8.50 -23.86 -7.45
CA ALA A 29 -7.09 -24.24 -7.29
C ALA A 29 -6.26 -24.01 -8.57
N ASN A 30 -6.91 -23.82 -9.74
CA ASN A 30 -6.23 -23.41 -10.96
C ASN A 30 -5.93 -21.90 -11.02
N VAL A 31 -6.55 -21.10 -10.17
CA VAL A 31 -6.34 -19.65 -10.10
C VAL A 31 -5.19 -19.36 -9.14
N GLN A 32 -4.09 -18.86 -9.68
CA GLN A 32 -2.91 -18.53 -8.89
C GLN A 32 -2.83 -17.03 -8.63
N ASP A 33 -2.51 -16.67 -7.40
CA ASP A 33 -2.10 -15.31 -7.09
C ASP A 33 -0.69 -15.06 -7.67
N PRO A 34 -0.54 -14.07 -8.58
CA PRO A 34 0.72 -13.84 -9.28
C PRO A 34 1.82 -13.31 -8.36
N ASP A 35 1.47 -12.83 -7.18
CA ASP A 35 2.36 -12.19 -6.22
C ASP A 35 2.90 -13.21 -5.20
N LEU A 36 2.01 -14.09 -4.74
CA LEU A 36 2.32 -15.11 -3.76
C LEU A 36 2.69 -16.46 -4.40
N HIS A 37 2.52 -16.61 -5.72
CA HIS A 37 2.81 -17.82 -6.51
C HIS A 37 2.18 -19.10 -5.92
N LYS A 38 0.97 -18.95 -5.36
CA LYS A 38 0.16 -20.05 -4.81
C LYS A 38 -1.29 -19.87 -5.27
N ASP A 39 -2.02 -20.98 -5.31
CA ASP A 39 -3.43 -20.94 -5.63
C ASP A 39 -4.25 -20.26 -4.51
N ILE A 40 -5.34 -19.60 -4.90
CA ILE A 40 -6.17 -18.80 -3.99
C ILE A 40 -6.91 -19.64 -2.94
N VAL A 41 -7.07 -20.95 -3.16
CA VAL A 41 -7.70 -21.85 -2.19
C VAL A 41 -6.71 -22.20 -1.08
N SER A 42 -5.47 -22.57 -1.44
CA SER A 42 -4.37 -22.81 -0.48
C SER A 42 -3.99 -21.58 0.32
N LEU A 43 -4.16 -20.37 -0.26
CA LEU A 43 -3.97 -19.09 0.43
C LEU A 43 -5.14 -18.72 1.38
N GLY A 44 -6.23 -19.51 1.36
CA GLY A 44 -7.41 -19.24 2.19
C GLY A 44 -8.19 -17.97 1.77
N PHE A 45 -8.05 -17.54 0.51
CA PHE A 45 -8.74 -16.36 -0.01
C PHE A 45 -10.21 -16.64 -0.32
N VAL A 46 -10.56 -17.90 -0.65
CA VAL A 46 -11.93 -18.30 -0.98
C VAL A 46 -12.75 -18.45 0.28
N ARG A 47 -13.88 -17.72 0.37
CA ARG A 47 -14.81 -17.72 1.52
C ARG A 47 -16.25 -17.70 1.05
N ASN A 48 -17.17 -18.04 1.96
CA ASN A 48 -18.62 -17.89 1.79
C ASN A 48 -19.15 -18.52 0.48
N ILE A 49 -18.75 -19.77 0.19
CA ILE A 49 -19.23 -20.50 -0.98
C ILE A 49 -20.71 -20.83 -0.78
N ASP A 50 -21.57 -20.34 -1.67
CA ASP A 50 -23.03 -20.58 -1.70
C ASP A 50 -23.41 -21.13 -3.08
N ILE A 51 -24.01 -22.32 -3.10
CA ILE A 51 -24.39 -23.05 -4.33
C ILE A 51 -25.91 -23.18 -4.36
N LYS A 52 -26.56 -22.52 -5.32
CA LYS A 52 -28.02 -22.55 -5.52
C LYS A 52 -28.34 -23.01 -6.93
N GLY A 53 -28.57 -24.34 -7.05
CA GLY A 53 -28.85 -24.94 -8.34
C GLY A 53 -27.65 -24.85 -9.29
N ASP A 54 -27.78 -24.06 -10.33
CA ASP A 54 -26.75 -23.81 -11.37
C ASP A 54 -25.99 -22.48 -11.16
N ILE A 55 -26.18 -21.81 -10.01
CA ILE A 55 -25.51 -20.55 -9.65
C ILE A 55 -24.54 -20.80 -8.50
N VAL A 56 -23.28 -20.41 -8.68
CA VAL A 56 -22.25 -20.43 -7.64
C VAL A 56 -21.89 -18.99 -7.26
N SER A 57 -22.02 -18.67 -5.98
CA SER A 57 -21.63 -17.37 -5.43
C SER A 57 -20.57 -17.56 -4.36
N LEU A 58 -19.53 -16.72 -4.35
CA LEU A 58 -18.48 -16.77 -3.35
C LEU A 58 -17.76 -15.44 -3.19
N ASP A 59 -17.04 -15.31 -2.07
CA ASP A 59 -16.15 -14.19 -1.82
C ASP A 59 -14.68 -14.59 -2.00
N VAL A 60 -13.90 -13.73 -2.66
CA VAL A 60 -12.44 -13.83 -2.70
C VAL A 60 -11.87 -12.67 -1.86
N ASN A 61 -11.25 -13.02 -0.73
CA ASN A 61 -10.73 -12.05 0.23
C ASN A 61 -9.22 -11.84 0.01
N LEU A 62 -8.87 -10.71 -0.59
CA LEU A 62 -7.47 -10.33 -0.85
C LEU A 62 -6.79 -9.78 0.41
N THR A 63 -5.45 -9.73 0.38
CA THR A 63 -4.61 -9.21 1.47
C THR A 63 -4.53 -7.69 1.51
N THR A 64 -5.02 -6.99 0.49
CA THR A 64 -5.09 -5.53 0.42
C THR A 64 -6.19 -5.08 -0.54
N PRO A 65 -6.92 -3.99 -0.22
CA PRO A 65 -7.87 -3.37 -1.15
C PRO A 65 -7.19 -2.80 -2.40
N ALA A 66 -5.93 -2.39 -2.28
CA ALA A 66 -5.13 -1.78 -3.36
C ALA A 66 -4.45 -2.80 -4.29
N CYS A 67 -4.96 -4.04 -4.35
CA CYS A 67 -4.39 -5.08 -5.23
C CYS A 67 -4.58 -4.71 -6.71
N PRO A 68 -3.50 -4.55 -7.49
CA PRO A 68 -3.58 -4.14 -8.89
C PRO A 68 -4.18 -5.20 -9.81
N VAL A 69 -4.16 -6.47 -9.41
CA VAL A 69 -4.66 -7.60 -10.19
C VAL A 69 -6.07 -8.06 -9.77
N LYS A 70 -6.76 -7.28 -8.94
CA LYS A 70 -8.09 -7.61 -8.40
C LYS A 70 -9.10 -8.01 -9.47
N GLU A 71 -9.25 -7.21 -10.51
CA GLU A 71 -10.22 -7.47 -11.59
C GLU A 71 -9.81 -8.68 -12.44
N GLN A 72 -8.51 -8.88 -12.65
CA GLN A 72 -7.99 -10.04 -13.36
C GLN A 72 -8.29 -11.34 -12.59
N LEU A 73 -8.02 -11.36 -11.28
CA LEU A 73 -8.33 -12.52 -10.43
C LEU A 73 -9.82 -12.82 -10.40
N LYS A 74 -10.68 -11.78 -10.32
CA LYS A 74 -12.12 -11.95 -10.39
C LYS A 74 -12.54 -12.67 -11.66
N THR A 75 -12.08 -12.17 -12.82
CA THR A 75 -12.41 -12.75 -14.13
C THR A 75 -11.93 -14.20 -14.22
N GLN A 76 -10.70 -14.49 -13.79
CA GLN A 76 -10.16 -15.85 -13.76
C GLN A 76 -11.01 -16.79 -12.89
N CYS A 77 -11.43 -16.33 -11.69
CA CYS A 77 -12.31 -17.13 -10.84
C CYS A 77 -13.65 -17.42 -11.52
N GLU A 78 -14.29 -16.42 -12.11
CA GLU A 78 -15.56 -16.58 -12.80
C GLU A 78 -15.44 -17.54 -14.00
N ASP A 79 -14.34 -17.49 -14.75
CA ASP A 79 -14.07 -18.34 -15.88
C ASP A 79 -13.82 -19.79 -15.45
N GLU A 80 -13.04 -20.03 -14.39
CA GLU A 80 -12.80 -21.39 -13.87
C GLU A 80 -14.09 -22.02 -13.31
N LEU A 81 -14.91 -21.25 -12.60
CA LEU A 81 -16.20 -21.72 -12.08
C LEU A 81 -17.17 -22.11 -13.19
N LYS A 82 -17.22 -21.36 -14.31
CA LYS A 82 -18.09 -21.66 -15.46
C LYS A 82 -17.67 -22.94 -16.20
N LYS A 83 -16.45 -23.45 -16.02
CA LYS A 83 -16.01 -24.73 -16.57
C LYS A 83 -16.58 -25.93 -15.83
N ILE A 84 -17.10 -25.76 -14.61
CA ILE A 84 -17.69 -26.86 -13.83
C ILE A 84 -18.99 -27.30 -14.49
N PRO A 85 -19.14 -28.59 -14.82
CA PRO A 85 -20.36 -29.08 -15.43
C PRO A 85 -21.57 -28.90 -14.50
N GLY A 86 -22.55 -28.09 -14.92
CA GLY A 86 -23.74 -27.76 -14.13
C GLY A 86 -23.75 -26.33 -13.60
N VAL A 87 -22.65 -25.58 -13.69
CA VAL A 87 -22.63 -24.15 -13.39
C VAL A 87 -22.99 -23.35 -14.61
N ARG A 88 -24.04 -22.55 -14.52
CA ARG A 88 -24.47 -21.60 -15.56
C ARG A 88 -24.00 -20.18 -15.26
N GLU A 89 -23.99 -19.82 -13.98
CA GLU A 89 -23.64 -18.48 -13.53
C GLU A 89 -22.69 -18.54 -12.33
N ALA A 90 -21.61 -17.75 -12.40
CA ALA A 90 -20.66 -17.57 -11.30
C ALA A 90 -20.67 -16.11 -10.84
N ARG A 91 -20.81 -15.87 -9.53
CA ARG A 91 -20.80 -14.55 -8.92
C ARG A 91 -19.64 -14.47 -7.92
N VAL A 92 -18.59 -13.76 -8.29
CA VAL A 92 -17.42 -13.59 -7.44
C VAL A 92 -17.40 -12.17 -6.87
N THR A 93 -17.51 -12.07 -5.54
CA THR A 93 -17.37 -10.80 -4.82
C THR A 93 -15.93 -10.66 -4.34
N MET A 94 -15.27 -9.59 -4.76
CA MET A 94 -13.91 -9.30 -4.30
C MET A 94 -13.97 -8.48 -3.02
N THR A 95 -13.48 -9.06 -1.93
CA THR A 95 -13.28 -8.39 -0.64
C THR A 95 -11.80 -8.26 -0.33
N ALA A 96 -11.43 -7.46 0.64
CA ALA A 96 -10.05 -7.37 1.08
C ALA A 96 -9.94 -7.14 2.58
N THR A 97 -8.95 -7.79 3.19
CA THR A 97 -8.59 -7.56 4.58
C THR A 97 -7.09 -7.37 4.64
N THR A 98 -6.66 -6.13 4.89
CA THR A 98 -5.23 -5.82 5.01
C THR A 98 -4.64 -6.63 6.16
N THR A 99 -3.58 -7.38 5.88
CA THR A 99 -2.84 -8.15 6.89
C THR A 99 -1.94 -7.21 7.69
N ARG A 100 -1.72 -7.54 8.98
CA ARG A 100 -0.81 -6.80 9.85
C ARG A 100 0.63 -7.26 9.61
N SER A 101 1.55 -6.31 9.54
CA SER A 101 2.98 -6.62 9.60
C SER A 101 3.34 -7.14 10.98
N THR A 102 3.70 -8.43 11.06
CA THR A 102 4.31 -9.03 12.26
C THR A 102 5.81 -9.07 12.04
N PRO A 103 6.60 -8.25 12.75
CA PRO A 103 8.05 -8.33 12.66
C PRO A 103 8.53 -9.68 13.19
N LYS A 104 9.53 -10.29 12.56
CA LYS A 104 10.24 -11.41 13.18
C LYS A 104 10.79 -10.92 14.53
N GLN A 105 10.34 -11.56 15.62
CA GLN A 105 10.82 -11.22 16.98
C GLN A 105 12.33 -11.43 17.03
N THR A 106 13.05 -10.34 17.04
CA THR A 106 14.43 -10.26 17.51
C THR A 106 14.35 -9.65 18.91
N GLU A 107 15.12 -10.19 19.86
CA GLU A 107 15.07 -9.94 21.33
C GLU A 107 15.15 -8.46 21.81
N ALA A 108 15.07 -7.48 20.94
CA ALA A 108 15.22 -6.05 21.24
C ALA A 108 14.16 -5.15 20.60
N GLN A 109 12.92 -5.66 20.36
CA GLN A 109 11.87 -4.78 19.83
C GLN A 109 11.16 -4.03 20.97
N PRO A 110 10.88 -2.71 20.78
CA PRO A 110 10.10 -1.94 21.75
C PRO A 110 8.73 -2.59 21.93
N ALA A 111 8.22 -2.55 23.15
CA ALA A 111 6.86 -2.98 23.45
C ALA A 111 5.88 -2.33 22.47
N VAL A 112 4.88 -3.08 22.02
CA VAL A 112 3.87 -2.55 21.09
C VAL A 112 3.27 -1.28 21.69
N ASN A 113 3.46 -0.16 20.99
CA ASN A 113 2.91 1.14 21.42
C ASN A 113 1.38 1.08 21.35
N PRO A 114 0.66 1.27 22.47
CA PRO A 114 -0.81 1.15 22.49
C PRO A 114 -1.52 2.06 21.50
N ALA A 115 -1.00 3.27 21.24
CA ALA A 115 -1.58 4.22 20.28
C ALA A 115 -1.50 3.73 18.84
N LEU A 116 -0.56 2.83 18.53
CA LEU A 116 -0.37 2.23 17.21
C LEU A 116 -0.95 0.81 17.13
N ALA A 117 -1.59 0.32 18.19
CA ALA A 117 -2.12 -1.04 18.22
C ALA A 117 -3.18 -1.33 17.15
N GLY A 118 -3.96 -0.32 16.72
CA GLY A 118 -4.93 -0.41 15.62
C GLY A 118 -4.30 -0.26 14.21
N VAL A 119 -3.04 0.16 14.10
CA VAL A 119 -2.39 0.37 12.81
C VAL A 119 -1.78 -0.93 12.32
N LYS A 120 -2.15 -1.39 11.12
CA LYS A 120 -1.68 -2.66 10.58
C LYS A 120 -0.30 -2.55 9.94
N ASN A 121 -0.06 -1.48 9.17
CA ASN A 121 1.20 -1.28 8.46
C ASN A 121 1.67 0.17 8.59
N ILE A 122 2.92 0.37 8.99
CA ILE A 122 3.54 1.69 9.13
C ILE A 122 4.64 1.81 8.10
N ILE A 123 4.48 2.74 7.16
CA ILE A 123 5.36 2.90 6.00
C ILE A 123 6.10 4.23 6.09
N ALA A 124 7.43 4.19 6.12
CA ALA A 124 8.26 5.38 6.00
C ALA A 124 8.43 5.77 4.53
N VAL A 125 8.09 7.01 4.17
CA VAL A 125 8.44 7.61 2.86
C VAL A 125 9.67 8.47 3.07
N ALA A 126 10.79 8.03 2.56
CA ALA A 126 12.10 8.61 2.87
C ALA A 126 12.88 9.00 1.62
N SER A 127 13.80 9.96 1.78
CA SER A 127 14.70 10.40 0.73
C SER A 127 16.07 10.77 1.29
N GLY A 128 17.08 10.78 0.43
CA GLY A 128 18.44 11.17 0.82
C GLY A 128 18.61 12.67 1.02
N LYS A 129 17.83 13.49 0.29
CA LYS A 129 17.90 14.96 0.33
C LYS A 129 16.53 15.61 0.17
N GLY A 130 16.44 16.90 0.47
CA GLY A 130 15.26 17.72 0.19
C GLY A 130 15.05 18.00 -1.31
N GLY A 131 13.83 18.39 -1.70
CA GLY A 131 13.51 18.81 -3.07
C GLY A 131 13.32 17.67 -4.08
N VAL A 132 13.17 16.42 -3.64
CA VAL A 132 12.90 15.26 -4.50
C VAL A 132 11.43 14.85 -4.54
N ALA A 133 10.52 15.73 -4.20
CA ALA A 133 9.06 15.49 -4.13
C ALA A 133 8.66 14.37 -3.13
N LYS A 134 9.39 14.19 -2.03
CA LYS A 134 9.11 13.20 -0.99
C LYS A 134 7.71 13.41 -0.37
N SER A 135 7.43 14.59 0.17
CA SER A 135 6.13 14.93 0.80
C SER A 135 4.98 14.87 -0.20
N THR A 136 5.20 15.32 -1.45
CA THR A 136 4.25 15.17 -2.56
C THR A 136 3.93 13.70 -2.82
N THR A 137 4.95 12.84 -2.80
CA THR A 137 4.77 11.39 -2.94
C THR A 137 4.01 10.81 -1.74
N ALA A 138 4.35 11.19 -0.52
CA ALA A 138 3.65 10.72 0.68
C ALA A 138 2.16 11.07 0.65
N VAL A 139 1.81 12.31 0.28
CA VAL A 139 0.42 12.78 0.14
C VAL A 139 -0.33 12.01 -0.94
N ASN A 140 0.18 11.98 -2.17
CA ASN A 140 -0.51 11.31 -3.28
C ASN A 140 -0.60 9.79 -3.08
N LEU A 141 0.40 9.16 -2.46
CA LEU A 141 0.38 7.75 -2.06
C LEU A 141 -0.72 7.47 -1.02
N ALA A 142 -0.84 8.31 0.02
CA ALA A 142 -1.86 8.17 1.04
C ALA A 142 -3.27 8.22 0.43
N TYR A 143 -3.53 9.18 -0.44
CA TYR A 143 -4.83 9.29 -1.11
C TYR A 143 -5.06 8.18 -2.14
N ALA A 144 -4.05 7.73 -2.87
CA ALA A 144 -4.19 6.61 -3.80
C ALA A 144 -4.57 5.31 -3.05
N LEU A 145 -3.97 5.05 -1.88
CA LEU A 145 -4.34 3.93 -1.02
C LEU A 145 -5.77 4.08 -0.47
N ALA A 146 -6.16 5.30 -0.08
CA ALA A 146 -7.51 5.58 0.40
C ALA A 146 -8.57 5.40 -0.70
N GLN A 147 -8.32 5.87 -1.92
CA GLN A 147 -9.19 5.65 -3.08
C GLN A 147 -9.33 4.16 -3.43
N ALA A 148 -8.31 3.35 -3.18
CA ALA A 148 -8.38 1.90 -3.32
C ALA A 148 -9.22 1.22 -2.21
N GLY A 149 -9.67 1.96 -1.19
CA GLY A 149 -10.53 1.47 -0.11
C GLY A 149 -9.81 1.17 1.21
N SER A 150 -8.53 1.54 1.35
CA SER A 150 -7.78 1.38 2.60
C SER A 150 -8.09 2.51 3.58
N LYS A 151 -8.06 2.23 4.89
CA LYS A 151 -8.06 3.25 5.94
C LYS A 151 -6.64 3.77 6.14
N VAL A 152 -6.43 5.06 5.90
CA VAL A 152 -5.09 5.64 5.84
C VAL A 152 -4.92 6.79 6.82
N GLY A 153 -3.76 6.82 7.49
CA GLY A 153 -3.24 7.95 8.22
C GLY A 153 -1.98 8.49 7.56
N LEU A 154 -1.72 9.79 7.71
CA LEU A 154 -0.55 10.49 7.21
C LEU A 154 0.09 11.31 8.32
N LEU A 155 1.32 10.98 8.69
CA LEU A 155 2.13 11.72 9.65
C LEU A 155 3.21 12.50 8.92
N ASP A 156 3.17 13.83 9.01
CA ASP A 156 4.26 14.72 8.60
C ASP A 156 5.30 14.78 9.71
N ALA A 157 6.40 14.05 9.53
CA ALA A 157 7.52 14.01 10.46
C ALA A 157 8.68 14.92 10.01
N ASP A 158 8.55 15.69 8.94
CA ASP A 158 9.54 16.68 8.52
C ASP A 158 9.36 17.98 9.35
N VAL A 159 9.84 17.92 10.59
CA VAL A 159 9.67 19.00 11.58
C VAL A 159 10.33 20.31 11.14
N TYR A 160 11.35 20.24 10.30
CA TYR A 160 12.09 21.42 9.84
C TYR A 160 11.48 22.10 8.62
N GLY A 161 10.71 21.36 7.85
CA GLY A 161 10.04 21.88 6.64
C GLY A 161 8.64 21.28 6.45
N PRO A 162 7.75 21.35 7.47
CA PRO A 162 6.46 20.69 7.41
C PRO A 162 5.59 21.32 6.31
N SER A 163 5.31 20.58 5.26
CA SER A 163 4.61 21.05 4.08
C SER A 163 3.23 20.43 3.87
N ILE A 164 2.96 19.28 4.47
CA ILE A 164 1.73 18.52 4.25
C ILE A 164 0.46 19.31 4.56
N PRO A 165 0.37 20.12 5.65
CA PRO A 165 -0.84 20.90 5.91
C PRO A 165 -1.22 21.91 4.82
N ARG A 166 -0.26 22.33 3.99
CA ARG A 166 -0.52 23.16 2.81
C ARG A 166 -1.05 22.34 1.63
N MET A 167 -0.65 21.06 1.56
CA MET A 167 -0.92 20.18 0.42
C MET A 167 -2.26 19.46 0.51
N VAL A 168 -2.99 19.57 1.64
CA VAL A 168 -4.26 18.87 1.87
C VAL A 168 -5.33 19.84 2.37
N LYS A 169 -6.60 19.51 2.12
CA LYS A 169 -7.74 20.30 2.59
C LYS A 169 -8.40 19.60 3.76
N PHE A 170 -8.33 20.22 4.93
CA PHE A 170 -8.95 19.67 6.13
C PHE A 170 -10.46 19.80 6.09
N THR A 171 -11.16 18.72 6.40
CA THR A 171 -12.63 18.63 6.48
C THR A 171 -13.11 18.62 7.94
N LYS A 172 -12.25 18.15 8.86
CA LYS A 172 -12.49 18.17 10.30
C LYS A 172 -11.25 18.70 11.01
N PRO A 173 -11.40 19.60 12.00
CA PRO A 173 -10.27 20.11 12.78
C PRO A 173 -9.72 19.07 13.73
N ALA A 174 -8.50 19.31 14.21
CA ALA A 174 -7.95 18.57 15.36
C ALA A 174 -8.78 18.87 16.61
N SER A 175 -8.91 17.90 17.50
CA SER A 175 -9.45 18.09 18.84
C SER A 175 -8.57 17.37 19.87
N GLN A 176 -8.74 17.72 21.13
CA GLN A 176 -8.00 17.10 22.23
C GLN A 176 -8.99 16.58 23.26
N GLU A 177 -8.85 15.32 23.63
CA GLU A 177 -9.62 14.66 24.68
C GLU A 177 -8.66 14.19 25.78
N GLY A 178 -8.55 15.00 26.85
CA GLY A 178 -7.56 14.76 27.91
C GLY A 178 -6.12 14.88 27.38
N ALA A 179 -5.33 13.81 27.49
CA ALA A 179 -3.97 13.73 26.95
C ALA A 179 -3.89 13.22 25.51
N THR A 180 -5.01 12.80 24.92
CA THR A 180 -5.09 12.21 23.60
C THR A 180 -5.42 13.27 22.55
N VAL A 181 -4.71 13.27 21.44
CA VAL A 181 -4.96 14.14 20.29
C VAL A 181 -5.78 13.36 19.27
N VAL A 182 -6.98 13.83 18.97
CA VAL A 182 -7.76 13.33 17.83
C VAL A 182 -7.27 14.03 16.59
N PRO A 183 -6.69 13.31 15.60
CA PRO A 183 -6.11 13.93 14.44
C PRO A 183 -7.18 14.52 13.54
N PRO A 184 -6.91 15.66 12.86
CA PRO A 184 -7.82 16.22 11.89
C PRO A 184 -7.98 15.26 10.70
N GLU A 185 -9.12 15.33 10.04
CA GLU A 185 -9.37 14.60 8.81
C GLU A 185 -9.25 15.53 7.60
N ALA A 186 -8.60 15.02 6.56
CA ALA A 186 -8.46 15.69 5.27
C ALA A 186 -8.97 14.73 4.18
N GLU A 187 -10.18 15.00 3.65
CA GLU A 187 -10.80 14.26 2.54
C GLU A 187 -10.73 12.72 2.71
N GLY A 188 -11.04 12.23 3.92
CA GLY A 188 -11.14 10.80 4.22
C GLY A 188 -9.89 10.14 4.79
N ILE A 189 -8.79 10.87 4.99
CA ILE A 189 -7.60 10.38 5.69
C ILE A 189 -7.36 11.17 6.98
N LYS A 190 -6.75 10.53 7.99
CA LYS A 190 -6.27 11.19 9.21
C LYS A 190 -4.90 11.81 8.93
N VAL A 191 -4.70 13.08 9.29
CA VAL A 191 -3.43 13.78 9.03
C VAL A 191 -2.96 14.47 10.30
N ILE A 192 -1.68 14.38 10.63
CA ILE A 192 -1.05 15.15 11.70
C ILE A 192 0.29 15.72 11.24
N SER A 193 0.57 16.97 11.60
CA SER A 193 1.84 17.65 11.33
C SER A 193 2.17 18.60 12.45
N VAL A 194 3.45 18.79 12.69
CA VAL A 194 3.93 19.78 13.70
C VAL A 194 3.50 21.21 13.36
N ALA A 195 3.34 21.52 12.08
CA ALA A 195 2.89 22.84 11.64
C ALA A 195 1.49 23.22 12.16
N MET A 196 0.66 22.24 12.53
CA MET A 196 -0.69 22.49 13.06
C MET A 196 -0.68 23.07 14.49
N PHE A 197 0.44 22.94 15.20
CA PHE A 197 0.62 23.38 16.58
C PHE A 197 1.53 24.62 16.67
N SER A 198 1.90 25.21 15.53
CA SER A 198 2.74 26.40 15.47
C SER A 198 1.86 27.65 15.44
N ASP A 199 2.08 28.58 16.38
CA ASP A 199 1.36 29.86 16.43
C ASP A 199 1.66 30.72 15.19
N GLY A 200 0.69 30.83 14.28
CA GLY A 200 0.62 31.87 13.28
C GLY A 200 1.78 31.96 12.27
N GLY A 201 2.41 30.84 11.90
CA GLY A 201 3.42 30.83 10.82
C GLY A 201 4.81 31.35 11.24
N ARG A 202 5.05 31.58 12.53
CA ARG A 202 6.41 31.84 13.03
C ARG A 202 7.19 30.53 13.03
N ALA A 203 8.39 30.56 12.46
CA ALA A 203 9.32 29.44 12.51
C ALA A 203 9.58 29.06 13.97
N THR A 204 8.95 27.98 14.45
CA THR A 204 9.27 27.43 15.76
C THR A 204 10.63 26.75 15.63
N ILE A 205 11.66 27.37 16.16
CA ILE A 205 13.01 26.78 16.17
C ILE A 205 13.00 25.59 17.14
N LEU A 206 12.61 24.43 16.64
CA LEU A 206 12.70 23.19 17.40
C LEU A 206 14.14 22.66 17.31
N ARG A 207 14.81 22.56 18.45
CA ARG A 207 16.11 21.86 18.55
C ARG A 207 15.89 20.35 18.38
N GLY A 208 16.87 19.64 17.83
CA GLY A 208 16.76 18.20 17.51
C GLY A 208 16.09 17.34 18.61
N PRO A 209 16.49 17.42 19.90
CA PRO A 209 15.83 16.65 20.97
C PRO A 209 14.35 17.00 21.17
N MET A 210 13.96 18.26 21.00
CA MET A 210 12.57 18.70 21.10
C MET A 210 11.74 18.19 19.90
N ALA A 211 12.32 18.23 18.71
CA ALA A 211 11.68 17.71 17.50
C ALA A 211 11.41 16.19 17.63
N GLY A 212 12.37 15.42 18.11
CA GLY A 212 12.19 14.00 18.42
C GLY A 212 11.09 13.75 19.46
N GLY A 213 11.01 14.62 20.49
CA GLY A 213 9.95 14.58 21.52
C GLY A 213 8.54 14.76 20.93
N VAL A 214 8.36 15.75 20.05
CA VAL A 214 7.08 15.99 19.36
C VAL A 214 6.67 14.80 18.49
N ILE A 215 7.59 14.27 17.69
CA ILE A 215 7.30 13.09 16.86
C ILE A 215 6.94 11.88 17.72
N LYS A 216 7.65 11.67 18.83
CA LYS A 216 7.29 10.63 19.79
C LYS A 216 5.86 10.82 20.33
N GLN A 217 5.46 12.05 20.68
CA GLN A 217 4.09 12.34 21.09
C GLN A 217 3.08 12.01 20.00
N PHE A 218 3.33 12.35 18.72
CA PHE A 218 2.43 12.01 17.63
C PHE A 218 2.28 10.49 17.43
N LEU A 219 3.31 9.73 17.69
CA LEU A 219 3.25 8.27 17.63
C LEU A 219 2.60 7.64 18.88
N THR A 220 2.60 8.32 20.03
CA THR A 220 2.15 7.72 21.31
C THR A 220 0.86 8.32 21.87
N GLN A 221 0.46 9.52 21.44
CA GLN A 221 -0.69 10.25 22.01
C GLN A 221 -1.77 10.60 20.97
N VAL A 222 -1.51 10.40 19.68
CA VAL A 222 -2.53 10.59 18.64
C VAL A 222 -3.40 9.35 18.54
N GLU A 223 -4.72 9.56 18.51
CA GLU A 223 -5.72 8.50 18.31
C GLU A 223 -5.80 8.10 16.83
N TRP A 224 -4.87 7.26 16.39
CA TRP A 224 -4.89 6.75 15.03
C TRP A 224 -6.07 5.81 14.77
N GLY A 225 -6.50 5.03 15.79
CA GLY A 225 -7.58 4.04 15.67
C GLY A 225 -7.19 2.90 14.72
N GLU A 226 -8.21 2.34 14.05
CA GLU A 226 -8.00 1.25 13.09
C GLU A 226 -7.58 1.80 11.74
N LEU A 227 -6.32 1.58 11.35
CA LEU A 227 -5.76 1.94 10.05
C LEU A 227 -5.17 0.73 9.34
N ASP A 228 -5.33 0.66 8.03
CA ASP A 228 -4.62 -0.29 7.18
C ASP A 228 -3.18 0.15 6.95
N TYR A 229 -2.98 1.48 6.75
CA TYR A 229 -1.67 2.09 6.54
C TYR A 229 -1.54 3.41 7.31
N LEU A 230 -0.40 3.58 7.98
CA LEU A 230 0.10 4.88 8.45
C LEU A 230 1.31 5.24 7.61
N ILE A 231 1.16 6.24 6.75
CA ILE A 231 2.24 6.78 5.94
C ILE A 231 2.97 7.85 6.77
N ILE A 232 4.27 7.71 6.92
CA ILE A 232 5.10 8.70 7.61
C ILE A 232 5.98 9.40 6.58
N ASP A 233 5.76 10.70 6.39
CA ASP A 233 6.66 11.56 5.62
C ASP A 233 7.92 11.80 6.44
N TYR A 234 8.98 11.05 6.15
CA TYR A 234 10.24 11.09 6.91
C TYR A 234 10.99 12.40 6.63
N PRO A 235 11.67 12.97 7.63
CA PRO A 235 12.58 14.07 7.36
C PRO A 235 13.72 13.62 6.45
N PRO A 236 14.25 14.49 5.58
CA PRO A 236 15.37 14.13 4.71
C PRO A 236 16.66 13.84 5.50
N GLY A 237 17.47 12.93 4.97
CA GLY A 237 18.76 12.58 5.60
C GLY A 237 18.69 11.44 6.62
N THR A 238 19.65 11.41 7.57
CA THR A 238 19.87 10.29 8.50
C THR A 238 20.19 10.80 9.93
N GLY A 239 19.26 11.55 10.54
CA GLY A 239 19.48 12.20 11.84
C GLY A 239 18.73 11.55 12.99
N ASP A 240 18.65 12.28 14.12
CA ASP A 240 18.05 11.81 15.37
C ASP A 240 16.55 11.55 15.29
N ILE A 241 15.82 12.30 14.45
CA ILE A 241 14.38 12.14 14.30
C ILE A 241 14.08 10.79 13.65
N GLN A 242 14.84 10.40 12.63
CA GLN A 242 14.72 9.11 11.95
C GLN A 242 14.92 7.95 12.92
N LEU A 243 15.92 8.06 13.80
CA LEU A 243 16.17 7.07 14.86
C LEU A 243 15.01 7.04 15.87
N THR A 244 14.52 8.20 16.30
CA THR A 244 13.39 8.31 17.25
C THR A 244 12.15 7.61 16.70
N ILE A 245 11.81 7.83 15.41
CA ILE A 245 10.66 7.17 14.78
C ILE A 245 10.84 5.65 14.79
N SER A 246 11.99 5.16 14.32
CA SER A 246 12.28 3.73 14.24
C SER A 246 12.36 3.03 15.61
N GLN A 247 12.68 3.78 16.68
CA GLN A 247 12.67 3.27 18.05
C GLN A 247 11.27 3.32 18.70
N THR A 248 10.37 4.18 18.20
CA THR A 248 9.04 4.39 18.80
C THR A 248 7.96 3.60 18.07
N ALA A 249 8.13 3.39 16.77
CA ALA A 249 7.17 2.67 15.92
C ALA A 249 7.86 1.52 15.18
N THR A 250 7.21 0.36 15.17
CA THR A 250 7.66 -0.79 14.38
C THR A 250 7.29 -0.55 12.93
N LEU A 251 8.25 -0.13 12.10
CA LEU A 251 8.02 0.12 10.69
C LEU A 251 7.84 -1.20 9.93
N SER A 252 6.79 -1.28 9.13
CA SER A 252 6.57 -2.39 8.19
C SER A 252 7.57 -2.34 7.04
N GLY A 253 8.03 -1.13 6.68
CA GLY A 253 9.07 -0.92 5.68
C GLY A 253 9.23 0.54 5.28
N ALA A 254 10.21 0.77 4.41
CA ALA A 254 10.53 2.09 3.88
C ALA A 254 10.37 2.14 2.36
N LEU A 255 9.68 3.16 1.85
CA LEU A 255 9.62 3.56 0.46
C LEU A 255 10.67 4.63 0.20
N ILE A 256 11.56 4.40 -0.73
CA ILE A 256 12.65 5.32 -1.05
C ILE A 256 12.27 6.19 -2.24
N VAL A 257 12.30 7.51 -2.04
CA VAL A 257 12.00 8.51 -3.09
C VAL A 257 13.31 9.17 -3.56
N THR A 258 13.52 9.17 -4.87
CA THR A 258 14.69 9.78 -5.49
C THR A 258 14.34 10.45 -6.83
N THR A 259 15.25 11.26 -7.34
CA THR A 259 15.24 11.75 -8.71
C THR A 259 16.37 11.08 -9.50
N PRO A 260 16.36 11.10 -10.85
CA PRO A 260 17.33 10.33 -11.67
C PRO A 260 18.78 10.78 -11.57
N GLN A 261 19.04 12.00 -11.02
CA GLN A 261 20.40 12.56 -10.99
C GLN A 261 21.31 11.82 -10.01
N GLU A 262 22.57 11.63 -10.37
CA GLU A 262 23.57 10.94 -9.54
C GLU A 262 23.75 11.61 -8.17
N VAL A 263 23.70 12.95 -8.13
CA VAL A 263 23.78 13.71 -6.87
C VAL A 263 22.68 13.32 -5.87
N SER A 264 21.46 12.97 -6.36
CA SER A 264 20.38 12.44 -5.51
C SER A 264 20.68 11.02 -5.06
N LEU A 265 21.23 10.19 -5.94
CA LEU A 265 21.52 8.78 -5.64
C LEU A 265 22.58 8.62 -4.57
N ILE A 266 23.59 9.51 -4.54
CA ILE A 266 24.65 9.50 -3.50
C ILE A 266 24.04 9.61 -2.09
N ASP A 267 23.11 10.54 -1.89
CA ASP A 267 22.50 10.74 -0.57
C ASP A 267 21.44 9.68 -0.24
N VAL A 268 20.72 9.19 -1.26
CA VAL A 268 19.74 8.11 -1.08
C VAL A 268 20.40 6.81 -0.65
N ARG A 269 21.60 6.49 -1.10
CA ARG A 269 22.37 5.32 -0.64
C ARG A 269 22.54 5.35 0.88
N LYS A 270 22.86 6.51 1.47
CA LYS A 270 22.96 6.67 2.93
C LYS A 270 21.63 6.40 3.63
N ALA A 271 20.51 6.84 3.04
CA ALA A 271 19.19 6.56 3.61
C ALA A 271 18.85 5.06 3.56
N VAL A 272 19.14 4.37 2.46
CA VAL A 272 18.95 2.92 2.34
C VAL A 272 19.81 2.17 3.37
N ASP A 273 21.08 2.55 3.52
CA ASP A 273 21.99 1.93 4.47
C ASP A 273 21.57 2.16 5.94
N MET A 274 20.97 3.32 6.23
CA MET A 274 20.34 3.58 7.52
C MET A 274 19.20 2.59 7.80
N PHE A 275 18.26 2.40 6.87
CA PHE A 275 17.16 1.45 7.05
C PHE A 275 17.65 0.01 7.18
N LYS A 276 18.70 -0.39 6.44
CA LYS A 276 19.34 -1.69 6.61
C LYS A 276 19.92 -1.86 8.02
N THR A 277 20.61 -0.84 8.53
CA THR A 277 21.18 -0.84 9.90
C THR A 277 20.08 -0.95 10.95
N LEU A 278 18.94 -0.30 10.72
CA LEU A 278 17.76 -0.35 11.61
C LEU A 278 16.93 -1.62 11.42
N LYS A 279 17.32 -2.52 10.51
CA LYS A 279 16.59 -3.74 10.15
C LYS A 279 15.17 -3.48 9.65
N VAL A 280 14.93 -2.31 9.04
CA VAL A 280 13.69 -1.95 8.39
C VAL A 280 13.78 -2.35 6.91
N PRO A 281 12.86 -3.19 6.40
CA PRO A 281 12.90 -3.62 5.01
C PRO A 281 12.65 -2.43 4.07
N VAL A 282 13.44 -2.33 2.99
CA VAL A 282 13.18 -1.38 1.91
C VAL A 282 12.19 -2.02 0.94
N LEU A 283 10.99 -1.45 0.87
CA LEU A 283 9.88 -1.95 0.03
C LEU A 283 10.11 -1.72 -1.45
N GLY A 284 10.87 -0.67 -1.77
CA GLY A 284 11.23 -0.33 -3.15
C GLY A 284 11.58 1.13 -3.31
N VAL A 285 11.82 1.49 -4.58
CA VAL A 285 12.24 2.83 -5.00
C VAL A 285 11.14 3.46 -5.87
N VAL A 286 10.89 4.76 -5.68
CA VAL A 286 10.08 5.59 -6.57
C VAL A 286 10.99 6.66 -7.17
N GLU A 287 11.06 6.72 -8.49
CA GLU A 287 11.78 7.75 -9.21
C GLU A 287 10.81 8.88 -9.58
N THR A 288 10.92 10.01 -8.91
CA THR A 288 10.16 11.23 -9.19
C THR A 288 10.88 12.07 -10.23
N MET A 289 10.15 12.98 -10.89
CA MET A 289 10.69 13.84 -11.96
C MET A 289 11.43 13.02 -13.03
N SER A 290 10.93 11.80 -13.30
CA SER A 290 11.59 10.82 -14.15
C SER A 290 11.58 11.25 -15.62
N TYR A 291 10.49 11.83 -16.06
CA TYR A 291 10.32 12.35 -17.42
C TYR A 291 9.25 13.44 -17.46
N PHE A 292 9.25 14.22 -18.53
CA PHE A 292 8.21 15.17 -18.89
C PHE A 292 7.55 14.72 -20.19
N VAL A 293 6.23 14.75 -20.25
CA VAL A 293 5.49 14.51 -21.50
C VAL A 293 5.13 15.85 -22.10
N CYS A 294 5.60 16.10 -23.32
CA CYS A 294 5.30 17.34 -24.04
C CYS A 294 3.82 17.39 -24.41
N ASP A 295 3.13 18.44 -24.01
CA ASP A 295 1.70 18.68 -24.29
C ASP A 295 1.40 18.94 -25.77
N GLY A 296 2.40 19.31 -26.55
CA GLY A 296 2.26 19.56 -27.99
C GLY A 296 2.49 18.34 -28.90
N CYS A 297 3.23 17.31 -28.46
CA CYS A 297 3.57 16.16 -29.31
C CYS A 297 3.69 14.81 -28.58
N ASP A 298 3.28 14.72 -27.31
CA ASP A 298 3.31 13.53 -26.46
C ASP A 298 4.68 12.87 -26.29
N LYS A 299 5.75 13.51 -26.78
CA LYS A 299 7.11 12.99 -26.64
C LYS A 299 7.58 13.05 -25.19
N LYS A 300 8.17 11.95 -24.70
CA LYS A 300 8.80 11.89 -23.37
C LYS A 300 10.21 12.49 -23.43
N HIS A 301 10.48 13.41 -22.51
CA HIS A 301 11.79 14.05 -22.33
C HIS A 301 12.34 13.73 -20.95
N HIS A 302 13.53 13.17 -20.89
CA HIS A 302 14.23 12.87 -19.63
C HIS A 302 15.11 14.06 -19.21
N ILE A 303 14.46 15.10 -18.65
CA ILE A 303 15.11 16.39 -18.30
C ILE A 303 16.25 16.20 -17.31
N PHE A 304 16.08 15.30 -16.34
CA PHE A 304 17.04 15.03 -15.26
C PHE A 304 17.80 13.72 -15.41
N ARG A 305 18.05 13.23 -16.64
CA ARG A 305 18.59 11.90 -16.96
C ARG A 305 17.52 10.79 -16.87
N GLN A 306 17.95 9.56 -17.06
CA GLN A 306 17.09 8.37 -17.12
C GLN A 306 17.69 7.22 -16.30
N GLY A 307 16.82 6.42 -15.65
CA GLY A 307 17.17 5.14 -15.07
C GLY A 307 17.98 5.21 -13.78
N GLY A 308 17.99 6.36 -13.08
CA GLY A 308 18.66 6.48 -11.78
C GLY A 308 18.05 5.61 -10.71
N GLY A 309 16.71 5.66 -10.61
CA GLY A 309 15.95 4.82 -9.66
C GLY A 309 16.08 3.33 -9.98
N GLU A 310 16.10 2.94 -11.25
CA GLU A 310 16.31 1.56 -11.68
C GLU A 310 17.70 1.04 -11.28
N ARG A 311 18.75 1.86 -11.49
CA ARG A 311 20.12 1.50 -11.05
C ARG A 311 20.18 1.31 -9.55
N LEU A 312 19.58 2.23 -8.78
CA LEU A 312 19.51 2.13 -7.33
C LEU A 312 18.76 0.87 -6.88
N ALA A 313 17.59 0.61 -7.47
CA ALA A 313 16.79 -0.58 -7.16
C ALA A 313 17.59 -1.87 -7.39
N ARG A 314 18.28 -1.96 -8.52
CA ARG A 314 19.16 -3.10 -8.86
C ARG A 314 20.36 -3.21 -7.91
N GLU A 315 21.00 -2.11 -7.54
CA GLU A 315 22.14 -2.06 -6.62
C GLU A 315 21.78 -2.65 -5.24
N TYR A 316 20.59 -2.38 -4.77
CA TYR A 316 20.12 -2.82 -3.45
C TYR A 316 19.24 -4.08 -3.46
N GLY A 317 18.97 -4.66 -4.63
CA GLY A 317 18.12 -5.85 -4.76
C GLY A 317 16.66 -5.60 -4.36
N VAL A 318 16.14 -4.39 -4.66
CA VAL A 318 14.75 -4.00 -4.38
C VAL A 318 14.03 -3.61 -5.68
N SER A 319 12.69 -3.54 -5.64
CA SER A 319 11.90 -3.19 -6.82
C SER A 319 11.88 -1.68 -7.09
N LEU A 320 11.93 -1.26 -8.36
CA LEU A 320 11.46 0.04 -8.78
C LEU A 320 9.92 -0.01 -8.83
N LEU A 321 9.25 0.67 -7.90
CA LEU A 321 7.78 0.62 -7.79
C LEU A 321 7.08 1.52 -8.80
N GLY A 322 7.77 2.55 -9.29
CA GLY A 322 7.23 3.42 -10.31
C GLY A 322 8.09 4.63 -10.63
N GLN A 323 7.73 5.26 -11.74
CA GLN A 323 8.35 6.47 -12.25
C GLN A 323 7.27 7.56 -12.39
N ILE A 324 7.42 8.64 -11.61
CA ILE A 324 6.46 9.75 -11.60
C ILE A 324 6.94 10.81 -12.59
N PRO A 325 6.09 11.21 -13.56
CA PRO A 325 6.44 12.28 -14.49
C PRO A 325 6.49 13.65 -13.80
N ILE A 326 7.17 14.58 -14.46
CA ILE A 326 7.03 16.01 -14.17
C ILE A 326 5.68 16.44 -14.70
N ASP A 327 4.83 16.99 -13.83
CA ASP A 327 3.54 17.56 -14.18
C ASP A 327 3.35 18.86 -13.39
N PRO A 328 3.26 20.02 -14.04
CA PRO A 328 3.06 21.32 -13.37
C PRO A 328 1.81 21.36 -12.49
N ALA A 329 0.77 20.60 -12.83
CA ALA A 329 -0.48 20.55 -12.07
C ALA A 329 -0.28 19.92 -10.68
N ILE A 330 0.73 19.08 -10.48
CA ILE A 330 1.11 18.54 -9.15
C ILE A 330 1.54 19.68 -8.22
N ALA A 331 2.37 20.60 -8.72
CA ALA A 331 2.85 21.75 -7.93
C ALA A 331 1.68 22.68 -7.58
N VAL A 332 0.88 23.08 -8.57
CA VAL A 332 -0.30 23.93 -8.37
C VAL A 332 -1.26 23.29 -7.36
N GLY A 333 -1.59 22.00 -7.54
CA GLY A 333 -2.47 21.27 -6.61
C GLY A 333 -1.91 21.21 -5.19
N GLY A 334 -0.59 21.01 -5.04
CA GLY A 334 0.09 21.02 -3.75
C GLY A 334 -0.02 22.38 -3.05
N ASP A 335 0.13 23.49 -3.77
CA ASP A 335 0.00 24.84 -3.21
C ASP A 335 -1.44 25.21 -2.85
N GLU A 336 -2.42 24.60 -3.48
CA GLU A 336 -3.85 24.86 -3.28
C GLU A 336 -4.53 23.86 -2.34
N GLY A 337 -3.78 22.92 -1.76
CA GLY A 337 -4.34 21.86 -0.89
C GLY A 337 -5.20 20.87 -1.64
N ARG A 338 -4.88 20.59 -2.90
CA ARG A 338 -5.62 19.71 -3.81
C ARG A 338 -4.70 18.61 -4.33
N PRO A 339 -4.58 17.46 -3.65
CA PRO A 339 -3.76 16.34 -4.08
C PRO A 339 -4.10 15.89 -5.50
N HIS A 340 -3.08 15.69 -6.31
CA HIS A 340 -3.23 15.47 -7.75
C HIS A 340 -4.06 14.21 -8.08
N VAL A 341 -3.90 13.14 -7.32
CA VAL A 341 -4.68 11.89 -7.49
C VAL A 341 -6.19 12.09 -7.26
N LEU A 342 -6.59 13.09 -6.46
CA LEU A 342 -8.00 13.42 -6.23
C LEU A 342 -8.57 14.31 -7.34
N THR A 343 -7.80 15.27 -7.82
CA THR A 343 -8.29 16.31 -8.74
C THR A 343 -8.15 15.96 -10.22
N ALA A 344 -7.18 15.13 -10.56
CA ALA A 344 -6.91 14.71 -11.93
C ALA A 344 -6.64 13.20 -12.04
N PRO A 345 -7.59 12.32 -11.66
CA PRO A 345 -7.37 10.87 -11.54
C PRO A 345 -6.97 10.20 -12.86
N SER A 346 -7.37 10.76 -14.00
CA SER A 346 -7.03 10.26 -15.33
C SER A 346 -5.64 10.70 -15.83
N ALA A 347 -5.01 11.68 -15.18
CA ALA A 347 -3.70 12.20 -15.57
C ALA A 347 -2.60 11.13 -15.43
N ALA A 348 -1.56 11.21 -16.27
CA ALA A 348 -0.45 10.25 -16.26
C ALA A 348 0.24 10.18 -14.88
N ALA A 349 0.42 11.32 -14.21
CA ALA A 349 1.02 11.37 -12.88
C ALA A 349 0.14 10.70 -11.81
N SER A 350 -1.19 10.91 -11.85
CA SER A 350 -2.13 10.25 -10.92
C SER A 350 -2.15 8.74 -11.11
N LYS A 351 -2.16 8.27 -12.35
CA LYS A 351 -2.04 6.84 -12.65
C LYS A 351 -0.73 6.27 -12.11
N ALA A 352 0.40 6.97 -12.31
CA ALA A 352 1.69 6.55 -11.80
C ALA A 352 1.69 6.44 -10.26
N TYR A 353 1.07 7.38 -9.53
CA TYR A 353 0.92 7.28 -8.07
C TYR A 353 0.00 6.12 -7.67
N THR A 354 -1.08 5.88 -8.41
CA THR A 354 -1.98 4.73 -8.17
C THR A 354 -1.25 3.41 -8.38
N ASP A 355 -0.45 3.30 -9.43
CA ASP A 355 0.37 2.12 -9.70
C ASP A 355 1.41 1.90 -8.60
N VAL A 356 2.06 2.97 -8.12
CA VAL A 356 3.00 2.92 -6.98
C VAL A 356 2.27 2.45 -5.72
N ALA A 357 1.07 2.94 -5.45
CA ALA A 357 0.27 2.52 -4.28
C ALA A 357 -0.06 1.02 -4.34
N GLY A 358 -0.47 0.53 -5.50
CA GLY A 358 -0.72 -0.90 -5.74
C GLY A 358 0.55 -1.74 -5.57
N ALA A 359 1.67 -1.31 -6.17
CA ALA A 359 2.96 -1.98 -6.06
C ALA A 359 3.49 -2.00 -4.60
N LEU A 360 3.31 -0.90 -3.85
CA LEU A 360 3.67 -0.83 -2.44
C LEU A 360 2.83 -1.80 -1.60
N ALA A 361 1.51 -1.78 -1.76
CA ALA A 361 0.59 -2.67 -1.05
C ALA A 361 0.92 -4.15 -1.31
N ARG A 362 1.28 -4.48 -2.55
CA ARG A 362 1.79 -5.79 -2.95
C ARG A 362 3.07 -6.18 -2.19
N GLN A 363 4.08 -5.31 -2.13
CA GLN A 363 5.33 -5.59 -1.42
C GLN A 363 5.09 -5.82 0.08
N VAL A 364 4.21 -5.04 0.70
CA VAL A 364 3.80 -5.23 2.09
C VAL A 364 3.12 -6.58 2.28
N SER A 365 2.22 -6.98 1.38
CA SER A 365 1.53 -8.28 1.45
C SER A 365 2.50 -9.45 1.33
N ILE A 366 3.47 -9.37 0.41
CA ILE A 366 4.51 -10.40 0.24
C ILE A 366 5.35 -10.54 1.53
N LEU A 367 5.79 -9.43 2.11
CA LEU A 367 6.58 -9.44 3.35
C LEU A 367 5.78 -10.00 4.53
N ASN A 368 4.50 -9.66 4.65
CA ASN A 368 3.64 -10.19 5.71
C ASN A 368 3.47 -11.71 5.55
N ALA A 369 3.22 -12.21 4.34
CA ALA A 369 3.09 -13.63 4.06
C ALA A 369 4.40 -14.40 4.33
N GLN A 370 5.56 -13.80 4.08
CA GLN A 370 6.88 -14.37 4.44
C GLN A 370 7.07 -14.46 5.95
N ASN A 371 6.66 -13.42 6.69
CA ASN A 371 6.80 -13.37 8.15
C ASN A 371 5.85 -14.35 8.86
N GLU A 372 4.65 -14.57 8.34
CA GLU A 372 3.67 -15.54 8.86
C GLU A 372 4.00 -17.00 8.52
N GLY A 373 5.09 -17.25 7.80
CA GLY A 373 5.47 -18.59 7.41
C GLY A 373 4.64 -19.20 6.28
N VAL A 374 3.71 -18.46 5.69
CA VAL A 374 2.90 -18.90 4.54
C VAL A 374 3.80 -19.18 3.32
N LEU A 375 4.97 -18.55 3.25
CA LEU A 375 5.93 -18.66 2.15
C LEU A 375 7.27 -19.30 2.60
N ASN A 376 7.30 -20.16 3.61
CA ASN A 376 8.53 -20.75 4.19
C ASN A 376 9.42 -21.56 3.24
N SER A 377 9.15 -21.58 1.95
CA SER A 377 9.94 -22.35 0.95
C SER A 377 10.50 -21.49 -0.21
N PHE A 378 10.40 -20.17 -0.17
CA PHE A 378 10.94 -19.33 -1.24
C PHE A 378 12.11 -18.47 -0.76
N SER A 379 13.32 -18.88 -1.12
CA SER A 379 14.43 -17.94 -1.28
C SER A 379 14.16 -17.17 -2.59
N LEU A 380 13.82 -15.88 -2.50
CA LEU A 380 13.81 -15.00 -3.66
C LEU A 380 15.24 -14.86 -4.16
N THR A 381 15.65 -15.72 -5.08
CA THR A 381 16.82 -15.48 -5.93
C THR A 381 16.37 -14.53 -7.03
N TRP A 382 16.73 -13.28 -6.88
CA TRP A 382 16.58 -12.27 -7.93
C TRP A 382 17.61 -12.56 -9.02
N THR A 383 17.18 -13.04 -10.18
CA THR A 383 17.97 -13.08 -11.41
C THR A 383 17.82 -11.79 -12.17
#